data_b8784417e2fa9995dfd17b7016a7e43d
#
_entry.id   b8784417e2fa9995dfd17b7016a7e43d
#
_cell.length_a   1.000
_cell.length_b   1.000
_cell.length_c   1.000
_cell.angle_alpha   90.00
_cell.angle_beta   90.00
_cell.angle_gamma   90.00
#
_symmetry.space_group_name_H-M   'P 1'
#
loop_
_entity.id
_entity.type
_entity.pdbx_description
1 polymer ?
#
loop_
_entity_poly.entity_id
_entity_poly.type
_entity_poly.pdbx_seq_one_letter_code
_entity_poly.pdbx_strand_id
1 'polypeptide(L)'
;MRKSGFERSLLLATMLFASVLSVTASAMPAFARAYKTEFGYMPSCNACHSDGGGSVLSNYGKAFKAAGKNPAAFAKIGTQDSDADGFSNASEAAAKANPGSKASVPAKPGDWLDMASLIPREVRAQFPKVLTWLPKDALLTAADITAAKALGATLKASDENTIYIPLENQRPVGTALIFPANFQGKTFFLLMATDRQLKISSVSVLHADAVPAAKASKIYPSFVGKSVQTLPVASASTLDGAIAVAVKQAAALLYVRLKGA
;
A
#
# COMPACT_ATOMS: atom_id res chain seq x y z
N MET A 1 52.24 55.29 -16.62
CA MET A 1 50.86 55.13 -17.10
C MET A 1 50.36 53.74 -16.67
N ARG A 2 49.42 53.69 -15.72
CA ARG A 2 48.95 52.49 -15.04
C ARG A 2 47.75 51.91 -15.79
N LYS A 3 47.75 50.58 -16.06
CA LYS A 3 46.57 49.85 -16.45
C LYS A 3 46.19 48.91 -15.30
N SER A 4 45.09 49.18 -14.65
CA SER A 4 44.46 48.36 -13.65
C SER A 4 43.69 47.23 -14.31
N GLY A 5 44.10 45.99 -14.07
CA GLY A 5 43.34 44.80 -14.43
C GLY A 5 42.25 44.56 -13.41
N PHE A 6 41.03 44.47 -13.92
CA PHE A 6 39.85 44.12 -13.11
C PHE A 6 39.63 42.62 -13.25
N GLU A 7 40.09 41.85 -12.29
CA GLU A 7 39.78 40.41 -12.22
C GLU A 7 38.35 40.21 -11.76
N ARG A 8 37.53 39.71 -12.70
CA ARG A 8 36.18 39.24 -12.38
C ARG A 8 36.27 37.81 -11.85
N SER A 9 36.19 37.63 -10.58
CA SER A 9 35.97 36.35 -9.94
C SER A 9 34.57 35.86 -10.24
N LEU A 10 34.49 34.82 -11.06
CA LEU A 10 33.27 34.11 -11.41
C LEU A 10 33.01 33.07 -10.31
N LEU A 11 32.18 33.43 -9.32
CA LEU A 11 31.67 32.50 -8.33
C LEU A 11 30.67 31.55 -9.02
N LEU A 12 31.12 30.34 -9.35
CA LEU A 12 30.24 29.22 -9.73
C LEU A 12 29.51 28.74 -8.48
N ALA A 13 28.26 29.18 -8.30
CA ALA A 13 27.35 28.58 -7.32
C ALA A 13 26.87 27.24 -7.85
N THR A 14 27.52 26.17 -7.43
CA THR A 14 27.03 24.77 -7.62
C THR A 14 25.79 24.58 -6.73
N MET A 15 24.61 24.76 -7.31
CA MET A 15 23.37 24.28 -6.68
C MET A 15 23.38 22.77 -6.68
N LEU A 16 23.69 22.18 -5.51
CA LEU A 16 23.47 20.78 -5.24
C LEU A 16 21.94 20.55 -5.17
N PHE A 17 21.34 20.12 -6.28
CA PHE A 17 19.99 19.57 -6.28
C PHE A 17 20.03 18.25 -5.51
N ALA A 18 19.78 18.30 -4.21
CA ALA A 18 19.40 17.11 -3.46
C ALA A 18 18.06 16.63 -3.99
N SER A 19 18.10 15.71 -4.96
CA SER A 19 16.94 14.92 -5.37
C SER A 19 16.51 14.13 -4.13
N VAL A 20 15.52 14.66 -3.41
CA VAL A 20 14.77 13.90 -2.42
C VAL A 20 14.07 12.81 -3.19
N LEU A 21 14.66 11.62 -3.22
CA LEU A 21 14.00 10.39 -3.64
C LEU A 21 12.81 10.22 -2.69
N SER A 22 11.64 10.68 -3.13
CA SER A 22 10.38 10.39 -2.49
C SER A 22 10.24 8.87 -2.50
N VAL A 23 10.58 8.23 -1.38
CA VAL A 23 10.25 6.83 -1.14
C VAL A 23 8.73 6.79 -1.13
N THR A 24 8.16 6.44 -2.29
CA THR A 24 6.73 6.16 -2.39
C THR A 24 6.44 5.07 -1.37
N ALA A 25 5.66 5.42 -0.33
CA ALA A 25 5.15 4.43 0.60
C ALA A 25 4.19 3.53 -0.19
N SER A 26 4.74 2.50 -0.84
CA SER A 26 3.95 1.44 -1.45
C SER A 26 3.05 0.84 -0.38
N ALA A 27 1.77 0.74 -0.68
CA ALA A 27 0.83 0.04 0.16
C ALA A 27 1.34 -1.40 0.43
N MET A 28 1.05 -1.93 1.59
CA MET A 28 1.58 -3.19 2.14
C MET A 28 1.52 -4.41 1.20
N PRO A 29 0.56 -4.55 0.27
CA PRO A 29 0.55 -5.61 -0.75
C PRO A 29 1.79 -5.65 -1.65
N ALA A 30 2.43 -4.50 -1.90
CA ALA A 30 3.66 -4.45 -2.71
C ALA A 30 4.81 -5.24 -2.07
N PHE A 31 4.91 -5.28 -0.74
CA PHE A 31 5.94 -6.05 -0.04
C PHE A 31 5.66 -7.55 -0.08
N ALA A 32 4.41 -7.96 -0.05
CA ALA A 32 4.04 -9.36 -0.24
C ALA A 32 4.36 -9.84 -1.68
N ARG A 33 4.16 -8.99 -2.69
CA ARG A 33 4.59 -9.27 -4.07
C ARG A 33 6.12 -9.33 -4.20
N ALA A 34 6.82 -8.41 -3.57
CA ALA A 34 8.29 -8.42 -3.55
C ALA A 34 8.83 -9.69 -2.85
N TYR A 35 8.20 -10.13 -1.77
CA TYR A 35 8.50 -11.42 -1.13
C TYR A 35 8.25 -12.59 -2.09
N LYS A 36 7.13 -12.59 -2.82
CA LYS A 36 6.85 -13.61 -3.83
C LYS A 36 7.92 -13.62 -4.94
N THR A 37 8.39 -12.47 -5.36
CA THR A 37 9.47 -12.37 -6.37
C THR A 37 10.77 -12.98 -5.84
N GLU A 38 11.10 -12.75 -4.56
CA GLU A 38 12.32 -13.25 -3.92
C GLU A 38 12.25 -14.76 -3.63
N PHE A 39 11.14 -15.24 -3.07
CA PHE A 39 11.03 -16.60 -2.54
C PHE A 39 10.08 -17.52 -3.33
N GLY A 40 9.45 -17.05 -4.41
CA GLY A 40 8.63 -17.85 -5.31
C GLY A 40 7.19 -18.11 -4.86
N TYR A 41 6.76 -17.64 -3.70
CA TYR A 41 5.38 -17.80 -3.20
C TYR A 41 4.90 -16.55 -2.45
N MET A 42 3.58 -16.37 -2.39
CA MET A 42 2.96 -15.26 -1.67
C MET A 42 2.96 -15.56 -0.16
N PRO A 43 3.57 -14.71 0.69
CA PRO A 43 3.52 -14.89 2.13
C PRO A 43 2.15 -14.48 2.67
N SER A 44 1.80 -14.95 3.85
CA SER A 44 0.77 -14.35 4.67
C SER A 44 1.24 -13.00 5.24
N CYS A 45 0.29 -12.12 5.60
CA CYS A 45 0.62 -10.91 6.34
C CYS A 45 1.31 -11.20 7.69
N ASN A 46 1.13 -12.41 8.22
CA ASN A 46 1.74 -12.88 9.47
C ASN A 46 3.26 -13.09 9.38
N ALA A 47 3.87 -13.06 8.20
CA ALA A 47 5.33 -12.98 8.11
C ALA A 47 5.87 -11.71 8.82
N CYS A 48 5.24 -10.58 8.55
CA CYS A 48 5.69 -9.27 9.03
C CYS A 48 4.85 -8.72 10.19
N HIS A 49 3.67 -9.29 10.45
CA HIS A 49 2.70 -8.82 11.45
C HIS A 49 2.31 -9.94 12.40
N SER A 50 2.07 -9.62 13.68
CA SER A 50 1.73 -10.61 14.70
C SER A 50 0.31 -11.18 14.58
N ASP A 51 -0.61 -10.43 13.92
CA ASP A 51 -2.02 -10.82 13.78
C ASP A 51 -2.62 -10.19 12.50
N GLY A 52 -2.10 -10.60 11.35
CA GLY A 52 -2.52 -10.09 10.05
C GLY A 52 -2.07 -8.67 9.74
N GLY A 53 -2.31 -8.23 8.52
CA GLY A 53 -1.91 -6.90 8.04
C GLY A 53 -2.51 -5.78 8.89
N GLY A 54 -1.68 -4.74 9.17
CA GLY A 54 -2.09 -3.61 10.01
C GLY A 54 -1.90 -3.81 11.51
N SER A 55 -1.62 -5.02 12.00
CA SER A 55 -1.29 -5.27 13.40
C SER A 55 0.18 -4.92 13.72
N VAL A 56 0.59 -5.13 14.98
CA VAL A 56 1.97 -4.90 15.42
C VAL A 56 2.95 -5.71 14.57
N LEU A 57 4.09 -5.13 14.22
CA LEU A 57 5.11 -5.84 13.47
C LEU A 57 5.71 -6.99 14.30
N SER A 58 5.83 -8.16 13.67
CA SER A 58 6.69 -9.26 14.13
C SER A 58 8.15 -8.81 14.19
N ASN A 59 9.03 -9.60 14.78
CA ASN A 59 10.46 -9.29 14.76
C ASN A 59 11.02 -9.29 13.33
N TYR A 60 10.58 -10.19 12.46
CA TYR A 60 10.92 -10.18 11.04
C TYR A 60 10.45 -8.88 10.35
N GLY A 61 9.21 -8.45 10.60
CA GLY A 61 8.70 -7.19 10.08
C GLY A 61 9.48 -5.97 10.59
N LYS A 62 9.95 -5.98 11.83
CA LYS A 62 10.83 -4.94 12.40
C LYS A 62 12.19 -4.94 11.71
N ALA A 63 12.81 -6.12 11.52
CA ALA A 63 14.09 -6.27 10.81
C ALA A 63 13.98 -5.77 9.36
N PHE A 64 12.93 -6.16 8.64
CA PHE A 64 12.64 -5.69 7.29
C PHE A 64 12.51 -4.16 7.22
N LYS A 65 11.80 -3.55 8.17
CA LYS A 65 11.67 -2.10 8.29
C LYS A 65 13.02 -1.42 8.53
N ALA A 66 13.84 -1.95 9.44
CA ALA A 66 15.16 -1.43 9.76
C ALA A 66 16.14 -1.56 8.58
N ALA A 67 16.01 -2.60 7.75
CA ALA A 67 16.84 -2.84 6.56
C ALA A 67 16.51 -1.93 5.36
N GLY A 68 15.53 -1.02 5.51
CA GLY A 68 15.18 0.00 4.50
C GLY A 68 13.80 -0.17 3.87
N LYS A 69 13.03 -1.19 4.25
CA LYS A 69 11.64 -1.40 3.81
C LYS A 69 11.49 -1.35 2.27
N ASN A 70 12.33 -2.11 1.58
CA ASN A 70 12.35 -2.24 0.12
C ASN A 70 12.70 -3.69 -0.27
N PRO A 71 12.56 -4.11 -1.54
CA PRO A 71 12.85 -5.49 -1.95
C PRO A 71 14.24 -6.00 -1.55
N ALA A 72 15.28 -5.16 -1.64
CA ALA A 72 16.64 -5.55 -1.25
C ALA A 72 16.81 -5.84 0.26
N ALA A 73 15.84 -5.43 1.09
CA ALA A 73 15.86 -5.71 2.52
C ALA A 73 15.74 -7.21 2.81
N PHE A 74 15.05 -8.00 1.97
CA PHE A 74 14.93 -9.45 2.15
C PHE A 74 16.29 -10.15 2.14
N ALA A 75 17.14 -9.84 1.16
CA ALA A 75 18.49 -10.38 1.10
C ALA A 75 19.35 -9.93 2.30
N LYS A 76 19.22 -8.64 2.71
CA LYS A 76 20.01 -8.10 3.83
C LYS A 76 19.70 -8.78 5.17
N ILE A 77 18.45 -9.19 5.40
CA ILE A 77 18.05 -9.86 6.63
C ILE A 77 18.02 -11.38 6.51
N GLY A 78 18.36 -11.94 5.35
CA GLY A 78 18.26 -13.36 5.07
C GLY A 78 19.05 -14.26 6.02
N THR A 79 20.23 -13.82 6.47
CA THR A 79 21.08 -14.56 7.42
C THR A 79 20.71 -14.34 8.87
N GLN A 80 19.79 -13.42 9.20
CA GLN A 80 19.32 -13.20 10.55
C GLN A 80 18.32 -14.28 10.95
N ASP A 81 18.26 -14.57 12.24
CA ASP A 81 17.21 -15.34 12.90
C ASP A 81 16.33 -14.31 13.64
N SER A 82 15.20 -13.93 13.02
CA SER A 82 14.40 -12.82 13.52
C SER A 82 13.52 -13.16 14.70
N ASP A 83 13.07 -14.41 14.82
CA ASP A 83 12.18 -14.86 15.89
C ASP A 83 12.92 -15.67 16.96
N ALA A 84 14.22 -15.92 16.76
CA ALA A 84 15.11 -16.62 17.67
C ALA A 84 14.70 -18.09 17.90
N ASP A 85 14.42 -18.81 16.81
CA ASP A 85 14.10 -20.24 16.82
C ASP A 85 15.28 -21.15 16.38
N GLY A 86 16.39 -20.55 15.95
CA GLY A 86 17.61 -21.24 15.51
C GLY A 86 17.74 -21.40 14.00
N PHE A 87 16.77 -20.93 13.22
CA PHE A 87 16.82 -20.94 11.74
C PHE A 87 16.96 -19.51 11.19
N SER A 88 17.66 -19.39 10.07
CA SER A 88 17.76 -18.09 9.42
C SER A 88 16.50 -17.76 8.62
N ASN A 89 16.16 -16.47 8.51
CA ASN A 89 14.99 -16.01 7.74
C ASN A 89 14.97 -16.59 6.31
N ALA A 90 16.13 -16.71 5.65
CA ALA A 90 16.21 -17.26 4.31
C ALA A 90 15.93 -18.77 4.28
N SER A 91 16.43 -19.53 5.28
CA SER A 91 16.17 -20.98 5.38
C SER A 91 14.70 -21.27 5.66
N GLU A 92 14.06 -20.46 6.49
CA GLU A 92 12.63 -20.56 6.78
C GLU A 92 11.80 -20.21 5.55
N ALA A 93 12.09 -19.07 4.89
CA ALA A 93 11.40 -18.69 3.68
C ALA A 93 11.53 -19.76 2.58
N ALA A 94 12.71 -20.36 2.38
CA ALA A 94 12.90 -21.44 1.42
C ALA A 94 12.07 -22.68 1.75
N ALA A 95 11.91 -23.01 3.04
CA ALA A 95 11.11 -24.13 3.53
C ALA A 95 9.61 -23.78 3.66
N LYS A 96 9.18 -22.57 3.28
CA LYS A 96 7.83 -22.03 3.50
C LYS A 96 7.43 -22.00 4.98
N ALA A 97 8.39 -21.90 5.89
CA ALA A 97 8.14 -21.56 7.27
C ALA A 97 8.01 -20.04 7.45
N ASN A 98 7.44 -19.60 8.58
CA ASN A 98 7.19 -18.20 8.87
C ASN A 98 8.36 -17.57 9.63
N PRO A 99 9.20 -16.72 9.02
CA PRO A 99 10.37 -16.15 9.67
C PRO A 99 10.05 -15.12 10.78
N GLY A 100 8.79 -14.94 11.08
CA GLY A 100 8.32 -14.07 12.17
C GLY A 100 7.69 -14.83 13.34
N SER A 101 7.73 -16.17 13.35
CA SER A 101 7.04 -16.99 14.35
C SER A 101 7.81 -18.24 14.74
N LYS A 102 8.36 -18.29 15.96
CA LYS A 102 9.05 -19.45 16.55
C LYS A 102 8.30 -20.79 16.47
N ALA A 103 6.99 -20.75 16.28
CA ALA A 103 6.17 -21.97 16.17
C ALA A 103 6.22 -22.58 14.77
N SER A 104 6.76 -21.86 13.78
CA SER A 104 6.83 -22.23 12.38
C SER A 104 8.29 -22.44 11.98
N VAL A 105 8.77 -23.66 12.02
CA VAL A 105 10.15 -24.03 11.68
C VAL A 105 10.21 -24.80 10.36
N PRO A 106 11.35 -24.90 9.66
CA PRO A 106 11.48 -25.60 8.39
C PRO A 106 10.91 -27.03 8.37
N ALA A 107 11.07 -27.77 9.48
CA ALA A 107 10.53 -29.12 9.62
C ALA A 107 9.02 -29.16 9.91
N LYS A 108 8.43 -28.04 10.35
CA LYS A 108 7.00 -27.91 10.71
C LYS A 108 6.50 -26.49 10.39
N PRO A 109 6.29 -26.14 9.10
CA PRO A 109 5.90 -24.79 8.70
C PRO A 109 4.54 -24.32 9.23
N GLY A 110 3.59 -25.24 9.47
CA GLY A 110 2.22 -24.90 9.88
C GLY A 110 1.37 -24.27 8.77
N ASP A 111 0.16 -23.81 9.12
CA ASP A 111 -0.84 -23.25 8.18
C ASP A 111 -0.79 -21.72 8.09
N TRP A 112 0.37 -21.12 8.27
CA TRP A 112 0.49 -19.67 8.26
C TRP A 112 0.29 -19.01 6.89
N LEU A 113 0.33 -19.78 5.80
CA LEU A 113 0.10 -19.33 4.43
C LEU A 113 -1.39 -19.24 4.05
N ASP A 114 -2.28 -19.33 5.04
CA ASP A 114 -3.71 -19.20 4.82
C ASP A 114 -4.06 -17.91 4.08
N MET A 115 -4.85 -18.06 3.00
CA MET A 115 -5.33 -16.93 2.19
C MET A 115 -6.19 -15.95 2.99
N ALA A 116 -6.88 -16.39 4.03
CA ALA A 116 -7.65 -15.52 4.91
C ALA A 116 -6.78 -14.49 5.63
N SER A 117 -5.54 -14.85 5.95
CA SER A 117 -4.58 -13.95 6.58
C SER A 117 -4.01 -12.89 5.63
N LEU A 118 -4.15 -13.06 4.32
CA LEU A 118 -3.81 -12.05 3.31
C LEU A 118 -4.81 -10.87 3.30
N ILE A 119 -5.98 -11.06 3.87
CA ILE A 119 -7.00 -10.01 3.95
C ILE A 119 -6.81 -9.24 5.25
N PRO A 120 -6.45 -7.95 5.21
CA PRO A 120 -6.28 -7.14 6.41
C PRO A 120 -7.53 -7.14 7.28
N ARG A 121 -7.34 -7.15 8.60
CA ARG A 121 -8.43 -7.15 9.58
C ARG A 121 -9.42 -6.01 9.33
N GLU A 122 -8.91 -4.83 9.01
CA GLU A 122 -9.70 -3.63 8.75
C GLU A 122 -10.55 -3.77 7.48
N VAL A 123 -10.04 -4.49 6.47
CA VAL A 123 -10.79 -4.84 5.25
C VAL A 123 -11.91 -5.83 5.59
N ARG A 124 -11.59 -6.88 6.36
CA ARG A 124 -12.60 -7.86 6.81
C ARG A 124 -13.72 -7.20 7.62
N ALA A 125 -13.38 -6.20 8.45
CA ALA A 125 -14.35 -5.45 9.25
C ALA A 125 -15.37 -4.66 8.41
N GLN A 126 -15.07 -4.34 7.14
CA GLN A 126 -16.04 -3.69 6.24
C GLN A 126 -17.14 -4.66 5.78
N PHE A 127 -16.91 -5.96 5.84
CA PHE A 127 -17.82 -7.01 5.37
C PHE A 127 -17.88 -8.15 6.41
N PRO A 128 -18.45 -7.92 7.60
CA PRO A 128 -18.30 -8.82 8.75
C PRO A 128 -18.96 -10.20 8.56
N LYS A 129 -19.88 -10.33 7.60
CA LYS A 129 -20.55 -11.62 7.28
C LYS A 129 -19.83 -12.43 6.20
N VAL A 130 -18.82 -11.86 5.56
CA VAL A 130 -18.10 -12.50 4.45
C VAL A 130 -16.96 -13.35 4.97
N LEU A 131 -16.94 -14.60 4.57
CA LEU A 131 -15.89 -15.56 4.90
C LEU A 131 -14.93 -15.82 3.73
N THR A 132 -15.37 -15.57 2.49
CA THR A 132 -14.58 -15.87 1.29
C THR A 132 -14.16 -14.58 0.58
N TRP A 133 -12.90 -14.52 0.19
CA TRP A 133 -12.29 -13.35 -0.41
C TRP A 133 -11.47 -13.69 -1.64
N LEU A 134 -11.49 -12.81 -2.63
CA LEU A 134 -10.63 -12.87 -3.80
C LEU A 134 -9.74 -11.60 -3.82
N PRO A 135 -8.48 -11.67 -3.39
CA PRO A 135 -7.53 -10.59 -3.62
C PRO A 135 -7.14 -10.57 -5.11
N LYS A 136 -7.25 -9.41 -5.75
CA LYS A 136 -6.89 -9.20 -7.16
C LYS A 136 -5.86 -8.09 -7.27
N ASP A 137 -4.72 -8.37 -7.88
CA ASP A 137 -3.72 -7.33 -8.15
C ASP A 137 -4.21 -6.38 -9.24
N ALA A 138 -4.16 -5.09 -8.94
CA ALA A 138 -4.53 -4.01 -9.84
C ALA A 138 -3.27 -3.40 -10.48
N LEU A 139 -2.58 -4.19 -11.30
CA LEU A 139 -1.47 -3.71 -12.13
C LEU A 139 -2.04 -2.81 -13.23
N LEU A 140 -1.55 -1.57 -13.35
CA LEU A 140 -2.08 -0.59 -14.28
C LEU A 140 -1.35 -0.65 -15.62
N THR A 141 -2.10 -0.78 -16.69
CA THR A 141 -1.61 -0.63 -18.07
C THR A 141 -1.67 0.84 -18.51
N ALA A 142 -1.02 1.18 -19.62
CA ALA A 142 -1.13 2.51 -20.22
C ALA A 142 -2.58 2.85 -20.60
N ALA A 143 -3.37 1.86 -21.03
CA ALA A 143 -4.79 2.04 -21.34
C ALA A 143 -5.60 2.36 -20.06
N ASP A 144 -5.33 1.69 -18.94
CA ASP A 144 -5.97 1.98 -17.64
C ASP A 144 -5.69 3.41 -17.18
N ILE A 145 -4.43 3.86 -17.32
CA ILE A 145 -4.01 5.22 -16.96
C ILE A 145 -4.73 6.26 -17.82
N THR A 146 -4.83 6.01 -19.12
CA THR A 146 -5.56 6.89 -20.05
C THR A 146 -7.05 6.94 -19.71
N ALA A 147 -7.67 5.80 -19.43
CA ALA A 147 -9.07 5.73 -19.02
C ALA A 147 -9.33 6.44 -17.68
N ALA A 148 -8.43 6.29 -16.70
CA ALA A 148 -8.53 7.00 -15.43
C ALA A 148 -8.43 8.52 -15.60
N LYS A 149 -7.59 9.01 -16.53
CA LYS A 149 -7.48 10.44 -16.85
C LYS A 149 -8.79 11.00 -17.41
N ALA A 150 -9.49 10.25 -18.25
CA ALA A 150 -10.81 10.62 -18.76
C ALA A 150 -11.87 10.72 -17.64
N LEU A 151 -11.67 10.02 -16.51
CA LEU A 151 -12.50 10.12 -15.32
C LEU A 151 -12.07 11.25 -14.36
N GLY A 152 -11.08 12.04 -14.72
CA GLY A 152 -10.54 13.12 -13.89
C GLY A 152 -9.62 12.64 -12.75
N ALA A 153 -8.99 11.47 -12.90
CA ALA A 153 -8.01 10.94 -11.96
C ALA A 153 -6.64 10.79 -12.62
N THR A 154 -5.57 11.13 -11.88
CA THR A 154 -4.20 11.00 -12.37
C THR A 154 -3.55 9.78 -11.70
N LEU A 155 -3.52 8.65 -12.43
CA LEU A 155 -2.85 7.43 -12.00
C LEU A 155 -1.50 7.27 -12.69
N LYS A 156 -0.59 6.56 -12.03
CA LYS A 156 0.73 6.16 -12.53
C LYS A 156 0.83 4.63 -12.47
N ALA A 157 1.74 4.03 -13.22
CA ALA A 157 1.99 2.59 -13.14
C ALA A 157 2.38 2.15 -11.71
N SER A 158 3.07 3.03 -10.95
CA SER A 158 3.42 2.79 -9.55
C SER A 158 2.25 2.84 -8.56
N ASP A 159 1.07 3.28 -8.99
CA ASP A 159 -0.14 3.33 -8.13
C ASP A 159 -0.87 1.98 -8.11
N GLU A 160 -0.22 0.91 -8.58
CA GLU A 160 -0.72 -0.45 -8.45
C GLU A 160 -1.12 -0.77 -7.02
N ASN A 161 -2.15 -1.62 -6.86
CA ASN A 161 -2.69 -1.96 -5.55
C ASN A 161 -3.27 -3.38 -5.53
N THR A 162 -3.70 -3.84 -4.36
CA THR A 162 -4.51 -5.06 -4.24
C THR A 162 -5.96 -4.67 -3.97
N ILE A 163 -6.86 -5.13 -4.83
CA ILE A 163 -8.31 -5.01 -4.65
C ILE A 163 -8.78 -6.24 -3.89
N TYR A 164 -9.42 -6.04 -2.76
CA TYR A 164 -10.03 -7.11 -1.97
C TYR A 164 -11.49 -7.24 -2.36
N ILE A 165 -11.87 -8.40 -2.91
CA ILE A 165 -13.22 -8.66 -3.40
C ILE A 165 -13.90 -9.66 -2.44
N PRO A 166 -14.85 -9.21 -1.59
CA PRO A 166 -15.64 -10.08 -0.74
C PRO A 166 -16.63 -10.90 -1.58
N LEU A 167 -16.74 -12.21 -1.31
CA LEU A 167 -17.60 -13.11 -2.03
C LEU A 167 -18.66 -13.72 -1.10
N GLU A 168 -19.92 -13.66 -1.49
CA GLU A 168 -21.02 -14.43 -0.91
C GLU A 168 -21.60 -15.35 -2.00
N ASN A 169 -21.68 -16.64 -1.70
CA ASN A 169 -22.10 -17.65 -2.68
C ASN A 169 -21.34 -17.52 -4.03
N GLN A 170 -20.01 -17.33 -3.94
CA GLN A 170 -19.10 -17.15 -5.07
C GLN A 170 -19.38 -15.90 -5.94
N ARG A 171 -20.19 -14.97 -5.47
CA ARG A 171 -20.49 -13.71 -6.17
C ARG A 171 -19.91 -12.52 -5.43
N PRO A 172 -19.28 -11.57 -6.13
CA PRO A 172 -18.83 -10.32 -5.50
C PRO A 172 -19.99 -9.58 -4.86
N VAL A 173 -19.80 -9.13 -3.62
CA VAL A 173 -20.76 -8.26 -2.91
C VAL A 173 -20.28 -6.83 -2.74
N GLY A 174 -19.05 -6.56 -3.15
CA GLY A 174 -18.44 -5.25 -3.11
C GLY A 174 -16.94 -5.34 -3.37
N THR A 175 -16.23 -4.29 -3.02
CA THR A 175 -14.76 -4.26 -3.03
C THR A 175 -14.23 -3.48 -1.83
N ALA A 176 -12.99 -3.72 -1.45
CA ALA A 176 -12.25 -2.84 -0.56
C ALA A 176 -10.84 -2.58 -1.09
N LEU A 177 -10.31 -1.41 -0.78
CA LEU A 177 -9.00 -0.95 -1.21
C LEU A 177 -8.34 -0.12 -0.11
N ILE A 178 -7.09 -0.41 0.21
CA ILE A 178 -6.24 0.43 1.06
C ILE A 178 -5.34 1.24 0.14
N PHE A 179 -5.31 2.56 0.30
CA PHE A 179 -4.56 3.45 -0.59
C PHE A 179 -3.94 4.62 0.16
N PRO A 180 -2.82 5.15 -0.35
CA PRO A 180 -2.17 6.31 0.23
C PRO A 180 -2.90 7.60 -0.13
N ALA A 181 -2.90 8.56 0.80
CA ALA A 181 -3.19 9.95 0.57
C ALA A 181 -1.96 10.79 1.00
N ASN A 182 -1.68 11.87 0.29
CA ASN A 182 -0.52 12.72 0.54
C ASN A 182 -0.97 14.15 0.82
N PHE A 183 -0.49 14.72 1.93
CA PHE A 183 -0.73 16.11 2.28
C PHE A 183 0.55 16.73 2.85
N GLN A 184 0.98 17.86 2.28
CA GLN A 184 2.20 18.58 2.69
C GLN A 184 3.45 17.68 2.78
N GLY A 185 3.64 16.80 1.78
CA GLY A 185 4.77 15.86 1.74
C GLY A 185 4.69 14.68 2.72
N LYS A 186 3.61 14.56 3.48
CA LYS A 186 3.38 13.46 4.42
C LYS A 186 2.33 12.51 3.88
N THR A 187 2.58 11.20 4.03
CA THR A 187 1.67 10.14 3.59
C THR A 187 0.88 9.57 4.76
N PHE A 188 -0.40 9.34 4.54
CA PHE A 188 -1.29 8.59 5.42
C PHE A 188 -2.13 7.61 4.60
N PHE A 189 -2.80 6.67 5.24
CA PHE A 189 -3.53 5.62 4.54
C PHE A 189 -5.01 5.65 4.84
N LEU A 190 -5.78 5.42 3.79
CA LEU A 190 -7.23 5.34 3.80
C LEU A 190 -7.66 3.93 3.39
N LEU A 191 -8.82 3.52 3.90
CA LEU A 191 -9.55 2.34 3.47
C LEU A 191 -10.86 2.80 2.86
N MET A 192 -11.17 2.35 1.65
CA MET A 192 -12.44 2.55 0.98
C MET A 192 -13.10 1.20 0.73
N ALA A 193 -14.38 1.09 1.03
CA ALA A 193 -15.23 -0.01 0.61
C ALA A 193 -16.30 0.48 -0.37
N THR A 194 -16.74 -0.42 -1.27
CA THR A 194 -17.79 -0.15 -2.24
C THR A 194 -18.82 -1.27 -2.28
N ASP A 195 -19.98 -0.98 -2.84
CA ASP A 195 -20.95 -2.00 -3.23
C ASP A 195 -20.56 -2.66 -4.58
N ARG A 196 -21.42 -3.56 -5.07
CA ARG A 196 -21.24 -4.26 -6.37
C ARG A 196 -21.24 -3.32 -7.58
N GLN A 197 -21.85 -2.15 -7.48
CA GLN A 197 -21.90 -1.12 -8.51
C GLN A 197 -20.73 -0.15 -8.44
N LEU A 198 -19.73 -0.43 -7.59
CA LEU A 198 -18.59 0.44 -7.29
C LEU A 198 -19.00 1.80 -6.72
N LYS A 199 -20.18 1.91 -6.09
CA LYS A 199 -20.55 3.05 -5.27
C LYS A 199 -19.90 2.91 -3.90
N ILE A 200 -19.31 3.99 -3.41
CA ILE A 200 -18.62 4.01 -2.13
C ILE A 200 -19.62 3.77 -1.00
N SER A 201 -19.38 2.74 -0.21
CA SER A 201 -20.15 2.44 1.01
C SER A 201 -19.49 3.04 2.26
N SER A 202 -18.16 3.13 2.27
CA SER A 202 -17.41 3.77 3.36
C SER A 202 -16.05 4.27 2.89
N VAL A 203 -15.57 5.34 3.54
CA VAL A 203 -14.15 5.76 3.53
C VAL A 203 -13.74 6.04 4.96
N SER A 204 -12.61 5.50 5.39
CA SER A 204 -12.09 5.70 6.74
C SER A 204 -10.57 5.83 6.74
N VAL A 205 -10.05 6.46 7.80
CA VAL A 205 -8.61 6.51 8.06
C VAL A 205 -8.15 5.18 8.61
N LEU A 206 -7.14 4.59 7.98
CA LEU A 206 -6.51 3.38 8.46
C LEU A 206 -5.25 3.69 9.29
N HIS A 207 -4.40 4.59 8.79
CA HIS A 207 -3.15 4.95 9.44
C HIS A 207 -2.79 6.40 9.10
N ALA A 208 -2.68 7.26 10.11
CA ALA A 208 -2.47 8.70 9.92
C ALA A 208 -1.53 9.34 10.97
N ASP A 209 -0.53 8.61 11.44
CA ASP A 209 0.39 9.14 12.47
C ASP A 209 1.19 10.34 11.97
N ALA A 210 1.52 10.35 10.65
CA ALA A 210 2.18 11.48 10.02
C ALA A 210 1.24 12.70 9.79
N VAL A 211 -0.09 12.49 9.76
CA VAL A 211 -1.12 13.51 9.54
C VAL A 211 -2.31 13.26 10.48
N PRO A 212 -2.15 13.44 11.81
CA PRO A 212 -3.19 13.10 12.79
C PRO A 212 -4.54 13.81 12.53
N ALA A 213 -4.50 15.02 11.97
CA ALA A 213 -5.69 15.79 11.60
C ALA A 213 -6.62 15.05 10.61
N ALA A 214 -6.10 14.10 9.81
CA ALA A 214 -6.92 13.30 8.92
C ALA A 214 -7.98 12.47 9.68
N LYS A 215 -7.69 12.04 10.92
CA LYS A 215 -8.64 11.30 11.76
C LYS A 215 -9.86 12.15 12.15
N ALA A 216 -9.70 13.47 12.23
CA ALA A 216 -10.74 14.41 12.63
C ALA A 216 -11.52 15.03 11.45
N SER A 217 -11.12 14.77 10.21
CA SER A 217 -11.78 15.32 9.03
C SER A 217 -13.24 14.87 8.95
N LYS A 218 -14.12 15.77 8.55
CA LYS A 218 -15.56 15.55 8.39
C LYS A 218 -15.95 15.22 6.95
N ILE A 219 -14.99 15.09 6.04
CA ILE A 219 -15.25 14.86 4.61
C ILE A 219 -15.75 13.44 4.29
N TYR A 220 -15.38 12.44 5.09
CA TYR A 220 -15.59 11.02 4.77
C TYR A 220 -17.05 10.65 4.44
N PRO A 221 -18.08 11.10 5.19
CA PRO A 221 -19.47 10.80 4.86
C PRO A 221 -19.90 11.36 3.50
N SER A 222 -19.26 12.41 3.02
CA SER A 222 -19.61 13.05 1.73
C SER A 222 -19.33 12.18 0.51
N PHE A 223 -18.54 11.11 0.65
CA PHE A 223 -18.21 10.17 -0.42
C PHE A 223 -19.24 9.05 -0.55
N VAL A 224 -19.99 8.74 0.51
CA VAL A 224 -20.92 7.61 0.54
C VAL A 224 -21.99 7.75 -0.55
N GLY A 225 -22.26 6.66 -1.25
CA GLY A 225 -23.20 6.60 -2.37
C GLY A 225 -22.68 7.13 -3.70
N LYS A 226 -21.48 7.72 -3.72
CA LYS A 226 -20.87 8.24 -4.95
C LYS A 226 -20.08 7.17 -5.67
N SER A 227 -20.04 7.27 -7.00
CA SER A 227 -19.16 6.52 -7.89
C SER A 227 -18.03 7.42 -8.41
N VAL A 228 -17.07 6.84 -9.13
CA VAL A 228 -15.99 7.63 -9.73
C VAL A 228 -16.50 8.76 -10.63
N GLN A 229 -17.62 8.56 -11.34
CA GLN A 229 -18.21 9.55 -12.24
C GLN A 229 -18.82 10.74 -11.46
N THR A 230 -19.37 10.49 -10.27
CA THR A 230 -20.05 11.50 -9.45
C THR A 230 -19.16 12.15 -8.39
N LEU A 231 -17.95 11.61 -8.17
CA LEU A 231 -16.94 12.25 -7.33
C LEU A 231 -16.43 13.53 -8.00
N PRO A 232 -16.35 14.67 -7.30
CA PRO A 232 -15.81 15.91 -7.86
C PRO A 232 -14.30 15.74 -8.16
N VAL A 233 -13.83 16.55 -9.12
CA VAL A 233 -12.39 16.81 -9.25
C VAL A 233 -12.00 17.75 -8.12
N ALA A 234 -11.00 17.39 -7.33
CA ALA A 234 -10.56 18.16 -6.18
C ALA A 234 -9.10 18.60 -6.34
N SER A 235 -8.71 19.61 -5.57
CA SER A 235 -7.32 20.05 -5.43
C SER A 235 -6.76 19.65 -4.07
N ALA A 236 -5.52 19.19 -4.03
CA ALA A 236 -4.84 18.80 -2.80
C ALA A 236 -4.29 19.98 -1.96
N SER A 237 -4.80 21.19 -2.17
CA SER A 237 -4.37 22.41 -1.43
C SER A 237 -4.78 22.40 0.04
N THR A 238 -5.83 21.67 0.39
CA THR A 238 -6.30 21.45 1.76
C THR A 238 -6.24 19.98 2.12
N LEU A 239 -6.32 19.63 3.40
CA LEU A 239 -6.35 18.24 3.85
C LEU A 239 -7.57 17.49 3.27
N ASP A 240 -8.76 18.11 3.34
CA ASP A 240 -9.98 17.53 2.76
C ASP A 240 -9.87 17.38 1.24
N GLY A 241 -9.25 18.34 0.57
CA GLY A 241 -8.95 18.25 -0.86
C GLY A 241 -7.99 17.11 -1.18
N ALA A 242 -6.93 16.91 -0.38
CA ALA A 242 -5.99 15.81 -0.53
C ALA A 242 -6.67 14.44 -0.34
N ILE A 243 -7.57 14.32 0.64
CA ILE A 243 -8.40 13.14 0.86
C ILE A 243 -9.31 12.90 -0.37
N ALA A 244 -9.97 13.94 -0.87
CA ALA A 244 -10.87 13.82 -2.02
C ALA A 244 -10.13 13.40 -3.30
N VAL A 245 -8.93 13.93 -3.55
CA VAL A 245 -8.04 13.51 -4.66
C VAL A 245 -7.72 12.02 -4.53
N ALA A 246 -7.28 11.58 -3.35
CA ALA A 246 -6.91 10.19 -3.12
C ALA A 246 -8.11 9.24 -3.30
N VAL A 247 -9.29 9.60 -2.79
CA VAL A 247 -10.53 8.83 -2.97
C VAL A 247 -10.93 8.76 -4.45
N LYS A 248 -10.81 9.85 -5.21
CA LYS A 248 -11.07 9.88 -6.65
C LYS A 248 -10.13 8.95 -7.41
N GLN A 249 -8.83 8.96 -7.08
CA GLN A 249 -7.83 8.07 -7.68
C GLN A 249 -8.11 6.61 -7.37
N ALA A 250 -8.42 6.28 -6.12
CA ALA A 250 -8.77 4.92 -5.71
C ALA A 250 -10.05 4.41 -6.40
N ALA A 251 -11.08 5.24 -6.51
CA ALA A 251 -12.31 4.90 -7.21
C ALA A 251 -12.09 4.71 -8.72
N ALA A 252 -11.21 5.52 -9.34
CA ALA A 252 -10.83 5.37 -10.73
C ALA A 252 -10.06 4.06 -10.96
N LEU A 253 -9.13 3.72 -10.08
CA LEU A 253 -8.38 2.45 -10.13
C LEU A 253 -9.35 1.26 -10.09
N LEU A 254 -10.29 1.23 -9.13
CA LEU A 254 -11.30 0.18 -9.08
C LEU A 254 -12.10 0.09 -10.39
N TYR A 255 -12.54 1.22 -10.91
CA TYR A 255 -13.37 1.28 -12.11
C TYR A 255 -12.63 0.74 -13.34
N VAL A 256 -11.39 1.20 -13.61
CA VAL A 256 -10.64 0.77 -14.80
C VAL A 256 -10.19 -0.70 -14.72
N ARG A 257 -10.02 -1.24 -13.51
CA ARG A 257 -9.58 -2.63 -13.29
C ARG A 257 -10.73 -3.64 -13.17
N LEU A 258 -11.94 -3.20 -12.90
CA LEU A 258 -13.09 -4.07 -12.65
C LEU A 258 -14.24 -3.87 -13.64
N LYS A 259 -14.27 -2.78 -14.42
CA LYS A 259 -15.28 -2.59 -15.46
C LYS A 259 -15.01 -3.56 -16.62
N GLY A 260 -15.89 -4.53 -16.77
CA GLY A 260 -15.79 -5.58 -17.79
C GLY A 260 -15.17 -6.89 -17.29
N ALA A 261 -15.05 -7.05 -15.96
CA ALA A 261 -14.71 -8.32 -15.32
C ALA A 261 -15.96 -9.04 -14.86
#